data_b77903eea47811ac93d34dfa396f764d
#
_entry.id   b77903eea47811ac93d34dfa396f764d
#
_cell.length_a   1.000
_cell.length_b   1.000
_cell.length_c   1.000
_cell.angle_alpha   90.00
_cell.angle_beta   90.00
_cell.angle_gamma   90.00
#
_symmetry.space_group_name_H-M   'P 1'
#
loop_
_entity.id
_entity.type
_entity.pdbx_description
1 polymer ?
#
loop_
_entity_poly.entity_id
_entity_poly.type
_entity_poly.pdbx_seq_one_letter_code
_entity_poly.pdbx_strand_id
1 'polypeptide(L)'
;MGWEALDQWGDDVARIEPLTGGVGLNEVWSVRLNGRVAVGRLGKRSDADLSWETELLRNLDRQGMTVPVPIPTTEGRHFVDGLVVMTYVQGGPPETEADWRRVADTLRQLHRLTHGWPQRPGWRSSTDLLDAETGTKIDLGAMPPEGVIRCRAAWARLTGRERCVVHGDQNHGNIRMTADRVALIDWDESHVDVPDLDLVLPHNAARLEDDRRDVAAQARAAWEAAVCWDPSGTDEFAAKRLAEVRAVR
;
A
#
# COMPACT_ATOMS: atom_id res chain seq x y z
N MET A 1 2.04 0.37 25.83
CA MET A 1 0.82 0.58 25.06
C MET A 1 0.77 -0.53 24.01
N GLY A 2 -0.36 -1.16 23.89
CA GLY A 2 -0.52 -2.37 23.10
C GLY A 2 -2.00 -2.66 22.87
N TRP A 3 -2.34 -3.92 22.87
CA TRP A 3 -3.70 -4.39 22.64
C TRP A 3 -4.71 -4.00 23.73
N GLU A 4 -4.27 -3.43 24.86
CA GLU A 4 -5.14 -2.86 25.92
C GLU A 4 -6.03 -1.73 25.36
N ALA A 5 -5.57 -1.03 24.31
CA ALA A 5 -6.37 -0.02 23.62
C ALA A 5 -7.66 -0.59 22.97
N LEU A 6 -7.74 -1.92 22.75
CA LEU A 6 -8.89 -2.56 22.13
C LEU A 6 -10.20 -2.35 22.94
N ASP A 7 -10.11 -2.18 24.25
CA ASP A 7 -11.25 -1.92 25.14
C ASP A 7 -11.98 -0.59 24.79
N GLN A 8 -11.32 0.31 24.04
CA GLN A 8 -11.95 1.56 23.57
C GLN A 8 -13.07 1.31 22.52
N TRP A 9 -13.16 0.12 21.96
CA TRP A 9 -14.23 -0.26 21.03
C TRP A 9 -15.45 -0.86 21.72
N GLY A 10 -15.47 -0.95 23.06
CA GLY A 10 -16.59 -1.39 23.88
C GLY A 10 -16.30 -2.66 24.69
N ASP A 11 -17.31 -3.11 25.43
CA ASP A 11 -17.15 -4.23 26.38
C ASP A 11 -17.20 -5.62 25.69
N ASP A 12 -17.85 -5.73 24.53
CA ASP A 12 -17.91 -7.00 23.76
C ASP A 12 -16.88 -6.98 22.64
N VAL A 13 -15.62 -6.87 23.02
CA VAL A 13 -14.50 -6.94 22.09
C VAL A 13 -13.45 -7.93 22.59
N ALA A 14 -12.89 -8.74 21.68
CA ALA A 14 -11.84 -9.70 22.01
C ALA A 14 -10.97 -10.04 20.79
N ARG A 15 -9.67 -10.25 21.01
CA ARG A 15 -8.80 -10.88 20.03
C ARG A 15 -9.19 -12.35 19.87
N ILE A 16 -9.20 -12.83 18.63
CA ILE A 16 -9.52 -14.24 18.31
C ILE A 16 -8.23 -14.99 17.96
N GLU A 17 -7.60 -14.64 16.84
CA GLU A 17 -6.41 -15.32 16.33
C GLU A 17 -5.54 -14.36 15.52
N PRO A 18 -4.22 -14.57 15.46
CA PRO A 18 -3.35 -13.79 14.60
C PRO A 18 -3.69 -14.10 13.13
N LEU A 19 -3.76 -13.05 12.31
CA LEU A 19 -3.87 -13.20 10.87
C LEU A 19 -2.47 -13.30 10.28
N THR A 20 -2.16 -14.43 9.66
CA THR A 20 -0.87 -14.67 9.00
C THR A 20 -0.81 -13.93 7.67
N GLY A 21 0.29 -13.25 7.40
CA GLY A 21 0.55 -12.54 6.13
C GLY A 21 1.47 -11.35 6.24
N GLY A 22 1.68 -10.80 7.42
CA GLY A 22 2.58 -9.67 7.63
C GLY A 22 3.95 -10.11 8.12
N VAL A 23 4.93 -10.23 7.23
CA VAL A 23 6.33 -10.08 7.63
C VAL A 23 6.55 -8.57 7.77
N GLY A 24 6.04 -7.98 8.85
CA GLY A 24 6.03 -6.53 8.95
C GLY A 24 6.03 -6.02 10.39
N LEU A 25 6.12 -4.71 10.49
CA LEU A 25 6.15 -3.94 11.74
C LEU A 25 4.80 -3.92 12.49
N ASN A 26 3.76 -4.53 11.91
CA ASN A 26 2.40 -4.54 12.46
C ASN A 26 1.98 -5.93 12.93
N GLU A 27 1.34 -5.98 14.08
CA GLU A 27 0.59 -7.14 14.54
C GLU A 27 -0.84 -7.05 14.00
N VAL A 28 -1.29 -8.08 13.26
CA VAL A 28 -2.63 -8.14 12.68
C VAL A 28 -3.40 -9.32 13.27
N TRP A 29 -4.56 -9.06 13.83
CA TRP A 29 -5.41 -10.04 14.47
C TRP A 29 -6.84 -9.98 13.97
N SER A 30 -7.46 -11.14 13.85
CA SER A 30 -8.91 -11.25 13.82
C SER A 30 -9.44 -10.88 15.21
N VAL A 31 -10.41 -9.98 15.26
CA VAL A 31 -11.05 -9.54 16.50
C VAL A 31 -12.56 -9.73 16.39
N ARG A 32 -13.20 -10.06 17.51
CA ARG A 32 -14.66 -10.04 17.62
C ARG A 32 -15.08 -8.69 18.19
N LEU A 33 -16.01 -8.04 17.53
CA LEU A 33 -16.59 -6.78 17.97
C LEU A 33 -18.10 -6.86 17.83
N ASN A 34 -18.83 -6.82 18.95
CA ASN A 34 -20.29 -6.92 19.00
C ASN A 34 -20.83 -8.13 18.21
N GLY A 35 -20.21 -9.31 18.43
CA GLY A 35 -20.56 -10.56 17.77
C GLY A 35 -20.14 -10.68 16.31
N ARG A 36 -19.48 -9.67 15.72
CA ARG A 36 -18.98 -9.68 14.33
C ARG A 36 -17.47 -9.81 14.27
N VAL A 37 -16.98 -10.40 13.18
CA VAL A 37 -15.54 -10.46 12.91
C VAL A 37 -15.09 -9.14 12.31
N ALA A 38 -13.99 -8.61 12.85
CA ALA A 38 -13.27 -7.44 12.37
C ALA A 38 -11.77 -7.73 12.35
N VAL A 39 -10.96 -6.79 11.89
CA VAL A 39 -9.49 -6.88 11.87
C VAL A 39 -8.92 -5.77 12.75
N GLY A 40 -8.13 -6.14 13.74
CA GLY A 40 -7.32 -5.20 14.50
C GLY A 40 -5.89 -5.21 13.97
N ARG A 41 -5.34 -4.03 13.73
CA ARG A 41 -3.94 -3.84 13.32
C ARG A 41 -3.27 -2.89 14.31
N LEU A 42 -2.25 -3.39 14.99
CA LEU A 42 -1.42 -2.63 15.93
C LEU A 42 -0.02 -2.42 15.35
N GLY A 43 0.44 -1.18 15.29
CA GLY A 43 1.75 -0.82 14.77
C GLY A 43 2.31 0.46 15.40
N LYS A 44 3.55 0.80 15.00
CA LYS A 44 4.28 1.98 15.49
C LYS A 44 4.17 3.19 14.55
N ARG A 45 3.02 3.36 13.92
CA ARG A 45 2.79 4.47 12.99
C ARG A 45 2.39 5.73 13.75
N SER A 46 2.75 6.90 13.20
CA SER A 46 2.35 8.17 13.80
C SER A 46 0.84 8.43 13.64
N ASP A 47 0.27 9.24 14.54
CA ASP A 47 -1.14 9.63 14.46
C ASP A 47 -1.47 10.36 13.13
N ALA A 48 -0.54 11.14 12.60
CA ALA A 48 -0.72 11.82 11.32
C ALA A 48 -0.83 10.82 10.15
N ASP A 49 -0.03 9.76 10.18
CA ASP A 49 -0.04 8.68 9.20
C ASP A 49 -1.33 7.85 9.30
N LEU A 50 -1.76 7.49 10.52
CA LEU A 50 -3.00 6.77 10.78
C LEU A 50 -4.24 7.62 10.41
N SER A 51 -4.21 8.92 10.68
CA SER A 51 -5.28 9.85 10.27
C SER A 51 -5.43 9.86 8.75
N TRP A 52 -4.32 9.97 8.02
CA TRP A 52 -4.33 9.99 6.56
C TRP A 52 -4.94 8.70 5.99
N GLU A 53 -4.52 7.53 6.47
CA GLU A 53 -5.03 6.24 5.98
C GLU A 53 -6.51 6.04 6.34
N THR A 54 -6.90 6.31 7.59
CA THR A 54 -8.29 6.12 8.01
C THR A 54 -9.25 7.09 7.30
N GLU A 55 -8.81 8.31 6.99
CA GLU A 55 -9.58 9.26 6.18
C GLU A 55 -9.71 8.78 4.73
N LEU A 56 -8.62 8.30 4.13
CA LEU A 56 -8.61 7.72 2.79
C LEU A 56 -9.60 6.56 2.68
N LEU A 57 -9.49 5.56 3.55
CA LEU A 57 -10.34 4.37 3.52
C LEU A 57 -11.83 4.71 3.67
N ARG A 58 -12.17 5.61 4.59
CA ARG A 58 -13.53 6.10 4.75
C ARG A 58 -14.05 6.87 3.55
N ASN A 59 -13.18 7.62 2.88
CA ASN A 59 -13.55 8.33 1.67
C ASN A 59 -13.80 7.35 0.51
N LEU A 60 -12.94 6.36 0.33
CA LEU A 60 -13.06 5.34 -0.71
C LEU A 60 -14.34 4.50 -0.54
N ASP A 61 -14.67 4.11 0.70
CA ASP A 61 -15.92 3.40 1.03
C ASP A 61 -17.15 4.25 0.65
N ARG A 62 -17.19 5.52 1.03
CA ARG A 62 -18.28 6.44 0.66
C ARG A 62 -18.42 6.62 -0.85
N GLN A 63 -17.34 6.45 -1.61
CA GLN A 63 -17.31 6.50 -3.07
C GLN A 63 -17.61 5.13 -3.73
N GLY A 64 -17.99 4.12 -2.91
CA GLY A 64 -18.42 2.80 -3.37
C GLY A 64 -17.28 1.83 -3.68
N MET A 65 -16.05 2.10 -3.25
CA MET A 65 -14.98 1.10 -3.31
C MET A 65 -15.07 0.14 -2.12
N THR A 66 -14.73 -1.12 -2.33
CA THR A 66 -14.65 -2.10 -1.26
C THR A 66 -13.25 -2.09 -0.67
N VAL A 67 -13.14 -1.62 0.58
CA VAL A 67 -11.90 -1.50 1.35
C VAL A 67 -12.16 -1.89 2.81
N PRO A 68 -11.13 -2.19 3.61
CA PRO A 68 -11.31 -2.33 5.06
C PRO A 68 -11.67 -0.97 5.67
N VAL A 69 -12.88 -0.82 6.16
CA VAL A 69 -13.38 0.46 6.71
C VAL A 69 -13.01 0.56 8.18
N PRO A 70 -12.33 1.63 8.63
CA PRO A 70 -12.06 1.85 10.04
C PRO A 70 -13.36 1.96 10.85
N ILE A 71 -13.47 1.14 11.89
CA ILE A 71 -14.59 1.14 12.83
C ILE A 71 -14.25 2.11 13.97
N PRO A 72 -15.08 3.10 14.26
CA PRO A 72 -14.76 4.05 15.32
C PRO A 72 -14.85 3.41 16.72
N THR A 73 -14.09 3.92 17.67
CA THR A 73 -14.23 3.65 19.08
C THR A 73 -15.59 4.15 19.60
N THR A 74 -15.94 3.82 20.83
CA THR A 74 -17.14 4.35 21.49
C THR A 74 -17.16 5.88 21.61
N GLU A 75 -15.97 6.52 21.57
CA GLU A 75 -15.80 7.98 21.56
C GLU A 75 -15.67 8.58 20.15
N GLY A 76 -15.80 7.77 19.10
CA GLY A 76 -15.75 8.21 17.70
C GLY A 76 -14.35 8.35 17.10
N ARG A 77 -13.28 7.94 17.79
CA ARG A 77 -11.91 7.91 17.25
C ARG A 77 -11.72 6.71 16.32
N HIS A 78 -10.95 6.85 15.22
CA HIS A 78 -10.71 5.78 14.27
C HIS A 78 -9.44 4.96 14.54
N PHE A 79 -8.62 5.41 15.49
CA PHE A 79 -7.45 4.70 16.01
C PHE A 79 -7.13 5.16 17.43
N VAL A 80 -6.40 4.35 18.17
CA VAL A 80 -5.92 4.65 19.53
C VAL A 80 -4.57 3.98 19.71
N ASP A 81 -3.55 4.74 20.11
CA ASP A 81 -2.22 4.22 20.48
C ASP A 81 -1.61 3.27 19.43
N GLY A 82 -1.78 3.58 18.14
CA GLY A 82 -1.30 2.75 17.04
C GLY A 82 -2.22 1.59 16.64
N LEU A 83 -3.32 1.36 17.37
CA LEU A 83 -4.31 0.33 17.05
C LEU A 83 -5.42 0.92 16.17
N VAL A 84 -5.70 0.25 15.05
CA VAL A 84 -6.87 0.49 14.18
C VAL A 84 -7.70 -0.78 14.16
N VAL A 85 -9.01 -0.67 14.32
CA VAL A 85 -9.96 -1.77 14.08
C VAL A 85 -10.75 -1.48 12.82
N MET A 86 -10.81 -2.44 11.91
CA MET A 86 -11.41 -2.29 10.58
C MET A 86 -12.38 -3.43 10.27
N THR A 87 -13.28 -3.20 9.34
CA THR A 87 -14.15 -4.25 8.83
C THR A 87 -13.35 -5.39 8.22
N TYR A 88 -13.77 -6.63 8.49
CA TYR A 88 -13.20 -7.79 7.82
C TYR A 88 -13.73 -7.87 6.37
N VAL A 89 -12.83 -7.98 5.41
CA VAL A 89 -13.16 -8.10 3.99
C VAL A 89 -13.06 -9.57 3.57
N GLN A 90 -14.18 -10.14 3.14
CA GLN A 90 -14.25 -11.52 2.64
C GLN A 90 -13.81 -11.60 1.18
N GLY A 91 -13.37 -12.79 0.77
CA GLY A 91 -13.05 -13.13 -0.62
C GLY A 91 -11.75 -13.93 -0.73
N GLY A 92 -11.53 -14.49 -1.92
CA GLY A 92 -10.28 -15.15 -2.30
C GLY A 92 -9.35 -14.23 -3.09
N PRO A 93 -8.12 -14.66 -3.38
CA PRO A 93 -7.21 -13.92 -4.25
C PRO A 93 -7.70 -13.97 -5.72
N PRO A 94 -7.18 -13.08 -6.60
CA PRO A 94 -7.40 -13.19 -8.04
C PRO A 94 -6.68 -14.45 -8.60
N GLU A 95 -7.38 -15.27 -9.36
CA GLU A 95 -6.85 -16.53 -9.89
C GLU A 95 -6.71 -16.50 -11.43
N THR A 96 -7.55 -15.74 -12.11
CA THR A 96 -7.63 -15.72 -13.57
C THR A 96 -7.19 -14.39 -14.17
N GLU A 97 -6.87 -14.38 -15.46
CA GLU A 97 -6.64 -13.13 -16.20
C GLU A 97 -7.85 -12.18 -16.13
N ALA A 98 -9.06 -12.74 -16.15
CA ALA A 98 -10.29 -11.94 -16.01
C ALA A 98 -10.37 -11.26 -14.64
N ASP A 99 -9.95 -11.94 -13.57
CA ASP A 99 -9.88 -11.34 -12.24
C ASP A 99 -8.87 -10.17 -12.21
N TRP A 100 -7.69 -10.37 -12.78
CA TRP A 100 -6.68 -9.31 -12.85
C TRP A 100 -7.13 -8.10 -13.68
N ARG A 101 -7.97 -8.29 -14.70
CA ARG A 101 -8.61 -7.16 -15.41
C ARG A 101 -9.56 -6.37 -14.50
N ARG A 102 -10.36 -7.07 -13.70
CA ARG A 102 -11.22 -6.42 -12.69
C ARG A 102 -10.40 -5.67 -11.64
N VAL A 103 -9.26 -6.24 -11.21
CA VAL A 103 -8.30 -5.55 -10.33
C VAL A 103 -7.78 -4.27 -10.98
N ALA A 104 -7.37 -4.33 -12.26
CA ALA A 104 -6.91 -3.15 -12.99
C ALA A 104 -7.98 -2.04 -13.05
N ASP A 105 -9.25 -2.41 -13.25
CA ASP A 105 -10.35 -1.46 -13.29
C ASP A 105 -10.62 -0.84 -11.91
N THR A 106 -10.48 -1.63 -10.84
CA THR A 106 -10.58 -1.15 -9.45
C THR A 106 -9.45 -0.20 -9.09
N LEU A 107 -8.21 -0.49 -9.49
CA LEU A 107 -7.07 0.43 -9.30
C LEU A 107 -7.27 1.73 -10.08
N ARG A 108 -7.76 1.68 -11.31
CA ARG A 108 -8.12 2.90 -12.05
C ARG A 108 -9.22 3.71 -11.38
N GLN A 109 -10.18 3.04 -10.73
CA GLN A 109 -11.19 3.73 -9.92
C GLN A 109 -10.54 4.44 -8.74
N LEU A 110 -9.65 3.76 -7.98
CA LEU A 110 -8.85 4.36 -6.92
C LEU A 110 -8.15 5.63 -7.41
N HIS A 111 -7.41 5.53 -8.51
CA HIS A 111 -6.64 6.63 -9.06
C HIS A 111 -7.50 7.85 -9.42
N ARG A 112 -8.67 7.61 -10.06
CA ARG A 112 -9.61 8.71 -10.38
C ARG A 112 -10.18 9.39 -9.14
N LEU A 113 -10.56 8.61 -8.13
CA LEU A 113 -11.19 9.11 -6.90
C LEU A 113 -10.22 9.87 -6.00
N THR A 114 -8.92 9.65 -6.17
CA THR A 114 -7.88 10.22 -5.32
C THR A 114 -6.95 11.19 -6.05
N HIS A 115 -7.33 11.63 -7.25
CA HIS A 115 -6.60 12.69 -7.94
C HIS A 115 -6.55 13.95 -7.05
N GLY A 116 -5.35 14.48 -6.84
CA GLY A 116 -5.15 15.64 -5.96
C GLY A 116 -5.25 15.34 -4.46
N TRP A 117 -5.32 14.07 -4.05
CA TRP A 117 -5.25 13.71 -2.62
C TRP A 117 -3.92 14.17 -2.02
N PRO A 118 -3.89 14.65 -0.76
CA PRO A 118 -2.65 15.09 -0.14
C PRO A 118 -1.68 13.93 0.08
N GLN A 119 -0.37 14.19 -0.01
CA GLN A 119 0.64 13.17 0.26
C GLN A 119 0.54 12.67 1.70
N ARG A 120 0.76 11.39 1.88
CA ARG A 120 0.85 10.74 3.17
C ARG A 120 1.99 11.34 4.00
N PRO A 121 1.76 11.70 5.28
CA PRO A 121 2.79 12.32 6.12
C PRO A 121 4.07 11.49 6.20
N GLY A 122 5.20 12.12 5.95
CA GLY A 122 6.51 11.48 5.92
C GLY A 122 6.84 10.75 4.60
N TRP A 123 5.89 10.50 3.72
CA TRP A 123 6.11 9.84 2.45
C TRP A 123 6.52 10.82 1.35
N ARG A 124 7.18 10.27 0.34
CA ARG A 124 7.52 10.98 -0.90
C ARG A 124 7.07 10.15 -2.09
N SER A 125 6.78 10.80 -3.20
CA SER A 125 6.60 10.10 -4.47
C SER A 125 7.96 9.68 -5.05
N SER A 126 7.94 8.75 -5.96
CA SER A 126 9.13 8.36 -6.74
C SER A 126 9.82 9.57 -7.40
N THR A 127 9.03 10.52 -7.92
CA THR A 127 9.58 11.74 -8.55
C THR A 127 10.08 12.79 -7.56
N ASP A 128 9.62 12.79 -6.29
CA ASP A 128 10.20 13.66 -5.25
C ASP A 128 11.59 13.17 -4.83
N LEU A 129 11.88 11.86 -4.97
CA LEU A 129 13.19 11.26 -4.67
C LEU A 129 14.27 11.55 -5.73
N LEU A 130 13.93 12.27 -6.80
CA LEU A 130 14.93 12.80 -7.73
C LEU A 130 15.85 13.82 -7.04
N ASP A 131 15.27 14.64 -6.15
CA ASP A 131 15.97 15.73 -5.43
C ASP A 131 16.08 15.49 -3.92
N ALA A 132 15.49 14.40 -3.41
CA ALA A 132 15.55 14.02 -2.00
C ALA A 132 16.30 12.70 -1.82
N GLU A 133 16.89 12.51 -0.64
CA GLU A 133 17.62 11.28 -0.30
C GLU A 133 16.79 10.34 0.58
N THR A 134 15.81 10.88 1.29
CA THR A 134 15.02 10.10 2.25
C THR A 134 13.52 10.27 2.07
N GLY A 135 12.77 9.23 2.34
CA GLY A 135 11.32 9.19 2.54
C GLY A 135 11.02 8.22 3.68
N THR A 136 9.78 8.04 4.09
CA THR A 136 9.41 7.28 5.30
C THR A 136 10.15 5.95 5.48
N LYS A 137 10.21 5.14 4.44
CA LYS A 137 10.91 3.83 4.45
C LYS A 137 12.16 3.82 3.56
N ILE A 138 12.44 4.91 2.88
CA ILE A 138 13.51 4.99 1.89
C ILE A 138 14.66 5.82 2.45
N ASP A 139 15.86 5.24 2.38
CA ASP A 139 17.13 5.92 2.59
C ASP A 139 18.04 5.61 1.40
N LEU A 140 18.07 6.49 0.42
CA LEU A 140 18.93 6.34 -0.76
C LEU A 140 20.42 6.41 -0.41
N GLY A 141 20.78 7.10 0.70
CA GLY A 141 22.14 7.15 1.19
C GLY A 141 22.68 5.79 1.67
N ALA A 142 21.80 4.86 2.02
CA ALA A 142 22.15 3.48 2.38
C ALA A 142 22.39 2.57 1.15
N MET A 143 21.97 2.99 -0.04
CA MET A 143 22.11 2.20 -1.27
C MET A 143 23.48 2.47 -1.95
N PRO A 144 24.00 1.52 -2.74
CA PRO A 144 25.15 1.77 -3.59
C PRO A 144 24.90 2.95 -4.55
N PRO A 145 25.87 3.88 -4.71
CA PRO A 145 25.69 5.07 -5.55
C PRO A 145 25.18 4.77 -6.97
N GLU A 146 25.69 3.71 -7.60
CA GLU A 146 25.22 3.27 -8.92
C GLU A 146 23.74 2.84 -8.87
N GLY A 147 23.30 2.20 -7.79
CA GLY A 147 21.91 1.83 -7.58
C GLY A 147 21.01 3.05 -7.50
N VAL A 148 21.40 4.07 -6.77
CA VAL A 148 20.68 5.35 -6.67
C VAL A 148 20.55 6.02 -8.02
N ILE A 149 21.64 6.08 -8.80
CA ILE A 149 21.62 6.64 -10.16
C ILE A 149 20.60 5.91 -11.04
N ARG A 150 20.58 4.58 -10.99
CA ARG A 150 19.63 3.75 -11.76
C ARG A 150 18.19 3.98 -11.33
N CYS A 151 17.91 4.02 -10.02
CA CYS A 151 16.58 4.31 -9.48
C CYS A 151 16.08 5.69 -9.93
N ARG A 152 16.90 6.73 -9.74
CA ARG A 152 16.57 8.09 -10.18
C ARG A 152 16.34 8.20 -11.68
N ALA A 153 17.13 7.52 -12.50
CA ALA A 153 16.92 7.49 -13.95
C ALA A 153 15.59 6.84 -14.34
N ALA A 154 15.18 5.76 -13.64
CA ALA A 154 13.89 5.13 -13.86
C ALA A 154 12.74 6.08 -13.47
N TRP A 155 12.82 6.74 -12.32
CA TRP A 155 11.77 7.67 -11.84
C TRP A 155 11.70 8.97 -12.65
N ALA A 156 12.82 9.47 -13.19
CA ALA A 156 12.84 10.66 -14.04
C ALA A 156 11.92 10.52 -15.26
N ARG A 157 11.70 9.29 -15.75
CA ARG A 157 10.77 8.99 -16.85
C ARG A 157 9.29 9.19 -16.48
N LEU A 158 8.98 9.36 -15.20
CA LEU A 158 7.64 9.64 -14.68
C LEU A 158 7.38 11.14 -14.49
N THR A 159 8.38 12.00 -14.64
CA THR A 159 8.25 13.45 -14.41
C THR A 159 7.15 14.06 -15.26
N GLY A 160 6.37 14.95 -14.67
CA GLY A 160 5.27 15.66 -15.32
C GLY A 160 3.97 14.84 -15.44
N ARG A 161 3.93 13.60 -14.96
CA ARG A 161 2.70 12.82 -14.92
C ARG A 161 1.83 13.22 -13.72
N GLU A 162 0.53 13.08 -13.87
CA GLU A 162 -0.42 13.26 -12.77
C GLU A 162 -0.19 12.26 -11.65
N ARG A 163 -0.48 12.67 -10.42
CA ARG A 163 -0.33 11.86 -9.21
C ARG A 163 -1.69 11.64 -8.55
N CYS A 164 -1.83 10.49 -7.93
CA CYS A 164 -2.99 10.08 -7.14
C CYS A 164 -2.52 9.13 -6.05
N VAL A 165 -3.41 8.65 -5.20
CA VAL A 165 -3.05 7.57 -4.29
C VAL A 165 -2.84 6.29 -5.10
N VAL A 166 -1.66 5.68 -4.93
CA VAL A 166 -1.37 4.31 -5.35
C VAL A 166 -1.54 3.37 -4.15
N HIS A 167 -1.97 2.14 -4.41
CA HIS A 167 -2.03 1.11 -3.38
C HIS A 167 -0.62 0.70 -2.92
N GLY A 168 0.30 0.62 -3.88
CA GLY A 168 1.72 0.37 -3.65
C GLY A 168 2.11 -1.10 -3.51
N ASP A 169 1.17 -1.97 -3.09
CA ASP A 169 1.43 -3.40 -2.88
C ASP A 169 0.28 -4.30 -3.36
N GLN A 170 -0.07 -4.20 -4.63
CA GLN A 170 -1.15 -4.94 -5.27
C GLN A 170 -0.75 -6.39 -5.64
N ASN A 171 -0.42 -7.20 -4.66
CA ASN A 171 -0.12 -8.62 -4.81
C ASN A 171 -1.36 -9.50 -4.54
N HIS A 172 -1.26 -10.82 -4.82
CA HIS A 172 -2.35 -11.80 -4.56
C HIS A 172 -2.86 -11.79 -3.11
N GLY A 173 -1.97 -11.55 -2.14
CA GLY A 173 -2.31 -11.52 -0.72
C GLY A 173 -3.16 -10.34 -0.32
N ASN A 174 -3.06 -9.23 -1.06
CA ASN A 174 -3.68 -7.94 -0.72
C ASN A 174 -4.94 -7.63 -1.54
N ILE A 175 -5.43 -8.60 -2.30
CA ILE A 175 -6.65 -8.49 -3.09
C ILE A 175 -7.64 -9.54 -2.63
N ARG A 176 -8.91 -9.15 -2.49
CA ARG A 176 -10.02 -10.05 -2.17
C ARG A 176 -11.07 -9.94 -3.26
N MET A 177 -11.35 -11.09 -3.89
CA MET A 177 -12.32 -11.23 -4.96
C MET A 177 -13.58 -11.88 -4.45
N THR A 178 -14.74 -11.32 -4.82
CA THR A 178 -16.05 -12.00 -4.78
C THR A 178 -16.65 -12.01 -6.19
N ALA A 179 -17.81 -12.64 -6.37
CA ALA A 179 -18.47 -12.70 -7.68
C ALA A 179 -18.67 -11.30 -8.29
N ASP A 180 -19.01 -10.31 -7.46
CA ASP A 180 -19.42 -8.96 -7.88
C ASP A 180 -18.41 -7.86 -7.50
N ARG A 181 -17.46 -8.11 -6.60
CA ARG A 181 -16.58 -7.08 -6.04
C ARG A 181 -15.11 -7.46 -6.08
N VAL A 182 -14.28 -6.44 -6.17
CA VAL A 182 -12.85 -6.49 -5.89
C VAL A 182 -12.56 -5.56 -4.73
N ALA A 183 -11.90 -6.06 -3.72
CA ALA A 183 -11.45 -5.27 -2.59
C ALA A 183 -9.93 -5.23 -2.52
N LEU A 184 -9.41 -4.08 -2.15
CA LEU A 184 -8.00 -3.87 -1.85
C LEU A 184 -7.83 -3.82 -0.33
N ILE A 185 -6.91 -4.63 0.19
CA ILE A 185 -6.57 -4.68 1.62
C ILE A 185 -5.06 -4.45 1.80
N ASP A 186 -4.63 -4.19 3.03
CA ASP A 186 -3.24 -3.87 3.37
C ASP A 186 -2.70 -2.60 2.68
N TRP A 187 -3.08 -1.46 3.24
CA TRP A 187 -2.78 -0.12 2.74
C TRP A 187 -1.48 0.46 3.31
N ASP A 188 -0.60 -0.38 3.84
CA ASP A 188 0.63 0.08 4.50
C ASP A 188 1.62 0.77 3.56
N GLU A 189 1.63 0.37 2.29
CA GLU A 189 2.48 0.96 1.24
C GLU A 189 1.79 2.08 0.44
N SER A 190 0.53 2.38 0.74
CA SER A 190 -0.22 3.38 0.00
C SER A 190 0.33 4.79 0.25
N HIS A 191 0.49 5.55 -0.82
CA HIS A 191 1.00 6.92 -0.83
C HIS A 191 0.60 7.61 -2.13
N VAL A 192 0.92 8.90 -2.27
CA VAL A 192 0.65 9.62 -3.53
C VAL A 192 1.84 9.49 -4.49
N ASP A 193 1.58 8.88 -5.65
CA ASP A 193 2.56 8.71 -6.72
C ASP A 193 1.88 8.62 -8.10
N VAL A 194 2.65 8.30 -9.12
CA VAL A 194 2.16 8.11 -10.49
C VAL A 194 1.36 6.79 -10.58
N PRO A 195 0.12 6.79 -11.08
CA PRO A 195 -0.78 5.63 -11.11
C PRO A 195 -0.21 4.41 -11.86
N ASP A 196 0.71 4.64 -12.78
CA ASP A 196 1.33 3.56 -13.56
C ASP A 196 2.06 2.53 -12.70
N LEU A 197 2.55 2.91 -11.50
CA LEU A 197 3.21 2.01 -10.56
C LEU A 197 2.29 0.86 -10.11
N ASP A 198 1.01 1.14 -9.93
CA ASP A 198 0.01 0.13 -9.57
C ASP A 198 -0.41 -0.75 -10.76
N LEU A 199 -0.23 -0.29 -11.98
CA LEU A 199 -0.77 -0.93 -13.18
C LEU A 199 0.19 -1.95 -13.83
N VAL A 200 1.33 -2.21 -13.21
CA VAL A 200 2.23 -3.32 -13.58
C VAL A 200 1.67 -4.62 -13.01
N LEU A 201 0.68 -5.18 -13.68
CA LEU A 201 -0.07 -6.36 -13.25
C LEU A 201 0.28 -7.61 -14.07
N PRO A 202 0.02 -8.83 -13.55
CA PRO A 202 0.14 -10.08 -14.31
C PRO A 202 -0.61 -10.01 -15.64
N HIS A 203 -0.12 -10.73 -16.64
CA HIS A 203 -0.75 -10.85 -17.96
C HIS A 203 -0.99 -9.51 -18.69
N ASN A 204 -0.30 -8.44 -18.28
CA ASN A 204 -0.60 -7.08 -18.75
C ASN A 204 -2.11 -6.74 -18.62
N ALA A 205 -2.73 -7.17 -17.52
CA ALA A 205 -4.18 -7.03 -17.32
C ALA A 205 -4.66 -5.57 -17.41
N ALA A 206 -3.79 -4.61 -17.09
CA ALA A 206 -4.06 -3.18 -17.27
C ALA A 206 -3.97 -2.72 -18.73
N ARG A 207 -3.52 -3.56 -19.67
CA ARG A 207 -3.38 -3.24 -21.10
C ARG A 207 -2.60 -1.93 -21.33
N LEU A 208 -1.48 -1.80 -20.62
CA LEU A 208 -0.56 -0.71 -20.88
C LEU A 208 0.15 -0.94 -22.22
N GLU A 209 0.31 0.12 -23.00
CA GLU A 209 1.18 0.12 -24.17
C GLU A 209 2.62 -0.25 -23.76
N ASP A 210 3.36 -0.95 -24.64
CA ASP A 210 4.63 -1.58 -24.28
C ASP A 210 5.64 -0.58 -23.68
N ASP A 211 5.81 0.60 -24.30
CA ASP A 211 6.73 1.62 -23.79
C ASP A 211 6.30 2.14 -22.40
N ARG A 212 5.00 2.36 -22.21
CA ARG A 212 4.45 2.82 -20.92
C ARG A 212 4.60 1.75 -19.85
N ARG A 213 4.33 0.49 -20.21
CA ARG A 213 4.51 -0.66 -19.32
C ARG A 213 5.96 -0.83 -18.92
N ASP A 214 6.89 -0.68 -19.85
CA ASP A 214 8.33 -0.75 -19.57
C ASP A 214 8.77 0.35 -18.61
N VAL A 215 8.36 1.61 -18.84
CA VAL A 215 8.64 2.71 -17.92
C VAL A 215 8.09 2.42 -16.53
N ALA A 216 6.84 2.00 -16.42
CA ALA A 216 6.19 1.69 -15.16
C ALA A 216 6.89 0.53 -14.43
N ALA A 217 7.25 -0.54 -15.14
CA ALA A 217 7.95 -1.69 -14.57
C ALA A 217 9.32 -1.33 -14.02
N GLN A 218 10.10 -0.51 -14.75
CA GLN A 218 11.41 -0.04 -14.30
C GLN A 218 11.28 0.86 -13.06
N ALA A 219 10.32 1.79 -13.06
CA ALA A 219 10.10 2.69 -11.96
C ALA A 219 9.59 1.95 -10.69
N ARG A 220 8.71 0.96 -10.88
CA ARG A 220 8.25 0.08 -9.79
C ARG A 220 9.38 -0.76 -9.22
N ALA A 221 10.20 -1.38 -10.06
CA ALA A 221 11.37 -2.14 -9.60
C ALA A 221 12.33 -1.27 -8.79
N ALA A 222 12.56 -0.02 -9.23
CA ALA A 222 13.37 0.94 -8.50
C ALA A 222 12.75 1.32 -7.16
N TRP A 223 11.42 1.50 -7.10
CA TRP A 223 10.69 1.78 -5.86
C TRP A 223 10.81 0.63 -4.87
N GLU A 224 10.49 -0.60 -5.28
CA GLU A 224 10.56 -1.78 -4.44
C GLU A 224 11.99 -2.06 -3.95
N ALA A 225 13.01 -1.83 -4.80
CA ALA A 225 14.40 -1.92 -4.39
C ALA A 225 14.73 -0.92 -3.28
N ALA A 226 14.29 0.36 -3.42
CA ALA A 226 14.61 1.41 -2.47
C ALA A 226 13.86 1.25 -1.13
N VAL A 227 12.58 0.85 -1.16
CA VAL A 227 11.75 0.64 0.05
C VAL A 227 12.24 -0.54 0.87
N CYS A 228 12.68 -1.63 0.22
CA CYS A 228 13.15 -2.84 0.87
C CYS A 228 14.67 -2.86 1.08
N TRP A 229 15.39 -1.78 0.75
CA TRP A 229 16.84 -1.77 0.91
C TRP A 229 17.25 -1.81 2.38
N ASP A 230 17.99 -2.86 2.76
CA ASP A 230 18.63 -2.97 4.06
C ASP A 230 20.08 -2.45 3.96
N PRO A 231 20.53 -1.55 4.85
CA PRO A 231 21.91 -1.05 4.88
C PRO A 231 22.97 -2.15 4.98
N SER A 232 22.64 -3.32 5.51
CA SER A 232 23.53 -4.49 5.52
C SER A 232 23.72 -5.14 4.13
N GLY A 233 22.86 -4.78 3.16
CA GLY A 233 22.85 -5.32 1.80
C GLY A 233 22.43 -6.80 1.73
N THR A 234 21.79 -7.31 2.78
CA THR A 234 21.41 -8.74 2.88
C THR A 234 20.01 -9.03 2.36
N ASP A 235 19.20 -8.02 2.04
CA ASP A 235 17.86 -8.23 1.48
C ASP A 235 17.97 -8.69 0.01
N GLU A 236 17.79 -9.99 -0.20
CA GLU A 236 17.85 -10.61 -1.53
C GLU A 236 16.76 -10.07 -2.48
N PHE A 237 15.58 -9.72 -1.94
CA PHE A 237 14.49 -9.16 -2.74
C PHE A 237 14.86 -7.78 -3.26
N ALA A 238 15.36 -6.88 -2.40
CA ALA A 238 15.80 -5.55 -2.79
C ALA A 238 16.92 -5.60 -3.84
N ALA A 239 17.93 -6.47 -3.62
CA ALA A 239 19.03 -6.66 -4.55
C ALA A 239 18.54 -7.19 -5.93
N LYS A 240 17.60 -8.15 -5.93
CA LYS A 240 16.97 -8.66 -7.14
C LYS A 240 16.21 -7.57 -7.87
N ARG A 241 15.37 -6.79 -7.16
CA ARG A 241 14.62 -5.69 -7.78
C ARG A 241 15.56 -4.63 -8.39
N LEU A 242 16.64 -4.28 -7.69
CA LEU A 242 17.65 -3.36 -8.21
C LEU A 242 18.32 -3.90 -9.49
N ALA A 243 18.57 -5.20 -9.55
CA ALA A 243 19.15 -5.83 -10.75
C ALA A 243 18.23 -5.76 -11.98
N GLU A 244 16.91 -5.68 -11.77
CA GLU A 244 15.91 -5.51 -12.84
C GLU A 244 15.87 -4.07 -13.38
N VAL A 245 16.36 -3.08 -12.62
CA VAL A 245 16.44 -1.68 -13.07
C VAL A 245 17.63 -1.53 -14.04
N ARG A 246 17.35 -1.05 -15.26
CA ARG A 246 18.36 -0.91 -16.30
C ARG A 246 19.49 0.03 -15.91
N ALA A 247 20.69 -0.30 -16.34
CA ALA A 247 21.82 0.62 -16.24
C ALA A 247 21.58 1.85 -17.13
N VAL A 248 22.02 2.99 -16.66
CA VAL A 248 22.05 4.23 -17.44
C VAL A 248 23.19 4.06 -18.47
N ARG A 249 22.87 4.19 -19.76
CA ARG A 249 23.84 4.18 -20.84
C ARG A 249 24.40 5.57 -21.07
#